data_93696954e53eee4b9113c96d4c27db0b
#
_entry.id   93696954e53eee4b9113c96d4c27db0b
#
_cell.length_a   1.000
_cell.length_b   1.000
_cell.length_c   1.000
_cell.angle_alpha   90.00
_cell.angle_beta   90.00
_cell.angle_gamma   90.00
#
_symmetry.space_group_name_H-M   'P 1'
#
loop_
_entity.id
_entity.type
_entity.pdbx_description
1 polymer ?
#
loop_
_entity_poly.entity_id
_entity_poly.type
_entity_poly.pdbx_seq_one_letter_code
_entity_poly.pdbx_strand_id
1 'polypeptide(L)'
;MSLALRTARLDLREPHDADVALLLAYYVRNEERFAPWEPDREDTLDHHARWIAWRRSESSIGRGCSFLAFDRASGTLAAVVNLYQIDHGASHSAILGYSGDGSFEGQGYVREAVQAVIAHAFDALRLHRITANYQPTNVRSAGLLRRLGFVVEGYARDMLYMRGSFRDHVLTSLSNPSWTPSAR
;
A
#
# COMPACT_ATOMS: atom_id res chain seq x y z
N MET A 1 1.97 19.28 -9.85
CA MET A 1 2.63 19.15 -8.53
C MET A 1 2.64 17.68 -8.18
N SER A 2 3.76 17.12 -7.73
CA SER A 2 3.80 15.73 -7.24
C SER A 2 2.99 15.65 -5.94
N LEU A 3 2.19 14.58 -5.81
CA LEU A 3 1.39 14.34 -4.61
C LEU A 3 2.31 14.02 -3.43
N ALA A 4 2.18 14.78 -2.35
CA ALA A 4 2.95 14.61 -1.12
C ALA A 4 2.05 14.71 0.12
N LEU A 5 2.28 13.81 1.07
CA LEU A 5 1.59 13.79 2.37
C LEU A 5 2.64 13.91 3.48
N ARG A 6 2.27 14.51 4.58
CA ARG A 6 3.15 14.67 5.74
C ARG A 6 2.46 14.23 7.01
N THR A 7 3.21 13.52 7.85
CA THR A 7 2.77 13.09 9.18
C THR A 7 3.73 13.62 10.25
N ALA A 8 3.56 13.18 11.50
CA ALA A 8 4.46 13.54 12.58
C ALA A 8 5.91 13.11 12.31
N ARG A 9 6.10 11.89 11.76
CA ARG A 9 7.44 11.29 11.55
C ARG A 9 7.79 11.03 10.11
N LEU A 10 6.83 11.08 9.17
CA LEU A 10 7.01 10.66 7.79
C LEU A 10 6.74 11.79 6.80
N ASP A 11 7.55 11.84 5.76
CA ASP A 11 7.24 12.49 4.49
C ASP A 11 6.92 11.39 3.46
N LEU A 12 5.70 11.43 2.89
CA LEU A 12 5.26 10.49 1.88
C LEU A 12 5.16 11.20 0.54
N ARG A 13 5.71 10.61 -0.50
CA ARG A 13 5.62 11.15 -1.86
C ARG A 13 5.50 10.05 -2.91
N GLU A 14 5.03 10.41 -4.07
CA GLU A 14 5.03 9.50 -5.22
C GLU A 14 6.46 9.08 -5.61
N PRO A 15 6.62 7.87 -6.18
CA PRO A 15 7.91 7.42 -6.68
C PRO A 15 8.33 8.19 -7.94
N HIS A 16 9.63 8.45 -8.07
CA HIS A 16 10.27 9.09 -9.23
C HIS A 16 11.28 8.14 -9.87
N ASP A 17 11.67 8.43 -11.11
CA ASP A 17 12.64 7.62 -11.83
C ASP A 17 13.99 7.53 -11.09
N ALA A 18 14.35 8.56 -10.31
CA ALA A 18 15.54 8.55 -9.46
C ALA A 18 15.47 7.57 -8.28
N ASP A 19 14.29 7.02 -7.95
CA ASP A 19 14.09 6.10 -6.83
C ASP A 19 14.37 4.63 -7.17
N VAL A 20 14.72 4.32 -8.41
CA VAL A 20 14.92 2.93 -8.89
C VAL A 20 15.93 2.18 -8.00
N ALA A 21 17.10 2.76 -7.78
CA ALA A 21 18.15 2.13 -6.95
C ALA A 21 17.74 2.06 -5.48
N LEU A 22 17.01 3.06 -4.97
CA LEU A 22 16.48 3.08 -3.61
C LEU A 22 15.47 1.94 -3.39
N LEU A 23 14.54 1.74 -4.34
CA LEU A 23 13.55 0.67 -4.27
C LEU A 23 14.21 -0.70 -4.36
N LEU A 24 15.16 -0.89 -5.27
CA LEU A 24 15.94 -2.13 -5.34
C LEU A 24 16.60 -2.44 -3.99
N ALA A 25 17.31 -1.47 -3.41
CA ALA A 25 17.96 -1.64 -2.12
C ALA A 25 16.95 -1.94 -0.98
N TYR A 26 15.78 -1.28 -1.01
CA TYR A 26 14.70 -1.53 -0.04
C TYR A 26 14.18 -2.96 -0.14
N TYR A 27 13.90 -3.46 -1.34
CA TYR A 27 13.36 -4.80 -1.51
C TYR A 27 14.40 -5.90 -1.27
N VAL A 28 15.63 -5.72 -1.71
CA VAL A 28 16.73 -6.69 -1.47
C VAL A 28 17.00 -6.86 0.02
N ARG A 29 17.13 -5.77 0.78
CA ARG A 29 17.39 -5.89 2.23
C ARG A 29 16.23 -6.45 3.04
N ASN A 30 15.00 -6.45 2.49
CA ASN A 30 13.81 -6.96 3.14
C ASN A 30 13.28 -8.26 2.50
N GLU A 31 14.02 -8.88 1.57
CA GLU A 31 13.55 -10.04 0.79
C GLU A 31 13.03 -11.16 1.69
N GLU A 32 13.80 -11.59 2.69
CA GLU A 32 13.38 -12.65 3.63
C GLU A 32 12.07 -12.33 4.37
N ARG A 33 11.82 -11.03 4.62
CA ARG A 33 10.61 -10.56 5.31
C ARG A 33 9.40 -10.53 4.39
N PHE A 34 9.60 -10.19 3.12
CA PHE A 34 8.52 -10.03 2.14
C PHE A 34 8.19 -11.34 1.45
N ALA A 35 9.18 -12.21 1.26
CA ALA A 35 9.03 -13.47 0.54
C ALA A 35 7.80 -14.31 0.93
N PRO A 36 7.42 -14.45 2.21
CA PRO A 36 6.23 -15.21 2.57
C PRO A 36 4.90 -14.56 2.14
N TRP A 37 4.91 -13.23 1.86
CA TRP A 37 3.70 -12.41 1.76
C TRP A 37 3.49 -11.76 0.41
N GLU A 38 4.51 -11.75 -0.44
CA GLU A 38 4.49 -11.09 -1.75
C GLU A 38 4.73 -12.09 -2.88
N PRO A 39 4.16 -11.84 -4.07
CA PRO A 39 4.52 -12.60 -5.28
C PRO A 39 6.02 -12.55 -5.57
N ASP A 40 6.49 -13.48 -6.40
CA ASP A 40 7.86 -13.43 -6.92
C ASP A 40 8.10 -12.09 -7.61
N ARG A 41 9.27 -11.54 -7.37
CA ARG A 41 9.73 -10.29 -7.98
C ARG A 41 11.16 -10.46 -8.49
N GLU A 42 11.43 -9.87 -9.62
CA GLU A 42 12.80 -9.70 -10.09
C GLU A 42 13.46 -8.54 -9.35
N ASP A 43 14.47 -8.82 -8.56
CA ASP A 43 15.23 -7.77 -7.86
C ASP A 43 16.31 -7.19 -8.80
N THR A 44 15.85 -6.45 -9.82
CA THR A 44 16.67 -5.77 -10.82
C THR A 44 16.28 -4.30 -10.96
N LEU A 45 17.24 -3.46 -11.37
CA LEU A 45 16.96 -2.05 -11.64
C LEU A 45 15.85 -1.89 -12.69
N ASP A 46 15.88 -2.72 -13.73
CA ASP A 46 14.92 -2.69 -14.82
C ASP A 46 13.49 -3.03 -14.35
N HIS A 47 13.34 -4.02 -13.48
CA HIS A 47 12.03 -4.32 -12.86
C HIS A 47 11.49 -3.12 -12.07
N HIS A 48 12.30 -2.50 -11.23
CA HIS A 48 11.86 -1.34 -10.43
C HIS A 48 11.61 -0.11 -11.29
N ALA A 49 12.35 0.09 -12.38
CA ALA A 49 12.08 1.15 -13.34
C ALA A 49 10.73 0.95 -14.03
N ARG A 50 10.43 -0.27 -14.51
CA ARG A 50 9.11 -0.61 -15.08
C ARG A 50 7.98 -0.44 -14.06
N TRP A 51 8.21 -0.84 -12.81
CA TRP A 51 7.23 -0.68 -11.74
C TRP A 51 6.92 0.80 -11.49
N ILE A 52 7.93 1.66 -11.38
CA ILE A 52 7.74 3.12 -11.21
C ILE A 52 6.97 3.70 -12.39
N ALA A 53 7.39 3.39 -13.61
CA ALA A 53 6.73 3.89 -14.82
C ALA A 53 5.25 3.48 -14.87
N TRP A 54 4.96 2.22 -14.56
CA TRP A 54 3.59 1.72 -14.49
C TRP A 54 2.78 2.42 -13.38
N ARG A 55 3.33 2.58 -12.17
CA ARG A 55 2.62 3.28 -11.07
C ARG A 55 2.31 4.73 -11.40
N ARG A 56 3.24 5.42 -12.05
CA ARG A 56 3.02 6.80 -12.52
C ARG A 56 1.96 6.87 -13.62
N SER A 57 1.93 5.90 -14.52
CA SER A 57 0.87 5.79 -15.53
C SER A 57 -0.50 5.60 -14.89
N GLU A 58 -0.63 4.67 -13.92
CA GLU A 58 -1.88 4.47 -13.17
C GLU A 58 -2.31 5.73 -12.41
N SER A 59 -1.36 6.45 -11.80
CA SER A 59 -1.63 7.72 -11.11
C SER A 59 -2.13 8.80 -12.07
N SER A 60 -1.53 8.91 -13.26
CA SER A 60 -1.90 9.92 -14.26
C SER A 60 -3.33 9.78 -14.79
N ILE A 61 -3.88 8.58 -14.78
CA ILE A 61 -5.26 8.28 -15.20
C ILE A 61 -6.23 8.05 -14.02
N GLY A 62 -5.76 8.33 -12.78
CA GLY A 62 -6.58 8.23 -11.57
C GLY A 62 -6.95 6.80 -11.13
N ARG A 63 -6.23 5.77 -11.65
CA ARG A 63 -6.52 4.36 -11.35
C ARG A 63 -5.73 3.79 -10.18
N GLY A 64 -4.74 4.53 -9.70
CA GLY A 64 -3.93 4.12 -8.56
C GLY A 64 -3.04 5.25 -8.08
N CYS A 65 -2.48 5.12 -6.89
CA CYS A 65 -1.38 5.97 -6.43
C CYS A 65 -0.45 5.16 -5.53
N SER A 66 0.81 5.56 -5.50
CA SER A 66 1.84 4.92 -4.69
C SER A 66 2.60 5.95 -3.89
N PHE A 67 2.94 5.61 -2.67
CA PHE A 67 3.70 6.49 -1.78
C PHE A 67 4.92 5.76 -1.23
N LEU A 68 6.06 6.42 -1.37
CA LEU A 68 7.27 6.10 -0.64
C LEU A 68 7.27 6.94 0.63
N ALA A 69 7.24 6.28 1.78
CA ALA A 69 7.19 6.93 3.09
C ALA A 69 8.59 6.96 3.72
N PHE A 70 9.14 8.16 3.84
CA PHE A 70 10.49 8.41 4.37
C PHE A 70 10.43 8.86 5.82
N ASP A 71 11.25 8.26 6.67
CA ASP A 71 11.47 8.78 8.03
C ASP A 71 12.12 10.16 7.94
N ARG A 72 11.51 11.14 8.55
CA ARG A 72 11.96 12.55 8.49
C ARG A 72 13.28 12.80 9.21
N ALA A 73 13.62 11.99 10.19
CA ALA A 73 14.84 12.13 10.96
C ALA A 73 16.06 11.59 10.21
N SER A 74 15.92 10.43 9.55
CA SER A 74 17.03 9.74 8.88
C SER A 74 17.02 9.86 7.36
N GLY A 75 15.89 10.25 6.75
CA GLY A 75 15.69 10.19 5.32
C GLY A 75 15.52 8.77 4.75
N THR A 76 15.45 7.76 5.61
CA THR A 76 15.38 6.36 5.20
C THR A 76 13.96 6.00 4.75
N LEU A 77 13.83 5.22 3.68
CA LEU A 77 12.55 4.66 3.23
C LEU A 77 12.05 3.63 4.25
N ALA A 78 11.00 3.99 4.98
CA ALA A 78 10.43 3.18 6.05
C ALA A 78 9.27 2.28 5.58
N ALA A 79 8.51 2.71 4.57
CA ALA A 79 7.38 1.95 4.04
C ALA A 79 7.05 2.33 2.60
N VAL A 80 6.42 1.39 1.90
CA VAL A 80 5.76 1.63 0.61
C VAL A 80 4.28 1.37 0.79
N VAL A 81 3.42 2.31 0.37
CA VAL A 81 1.96 2.19 0.48
C VAL A 81 1.33 2.47 -0.87
N ASN A 82 0.44 1.60 -1.30
CA ASN A 82 -0.18 1.67 -2.61
C ASN A 82 -1.70 1.63 -2.50
N LEU A 83 -2.37 2.41 -3.33
CA LEU A 83 -3.76 2.22 -3.70
C LEU A 83 -3.81 1.71 -5.15
N TYR A 84 -4.51 0.62 -5.35
CA TYR A 84 -4.73 -0.04 -6.64
C TYR A 84 -6.19 0.03 -7.02
N GLN A 85 -6.48 -0.07 -8.32
CA GLN A 85 -7.84 -0.20 -8.84
C GLN A 85 -8.81 0.83 -8.22
N ILE A 86 -8.38 2.09 -8.21
CA ILE A 86 -9.25 3.18 -7.79
C ILE A 86 -10.42 3.24 -8.76
N ASP A 87 -11.63 3.08 -8.22
CA ASP A 87 -12.89 3.15 -8.96
C ASP A 87 -13.77 4.25 -8.39
N HIS A 88 -14.12 5.21 -9.23
CA HIS A 88 -15.08 6.28 -8.93
C HIS A 88 -16.50 5.97 -9.46
N GLY A 89 -16.72 4.76 -9.97
CA GLY A 89 -18.02 4.26 -10.38
C GLY A 89 -18.89 3.86 -9.18
N ALA A 90 -19.69 2.83 -9.34
CA ALA A 90 -20.65 2.40 -8.31
C ALA A 90 -19.99 1.97 -6.98
N SER A 91 -18.74 1.52 -7.00
CA SER A 91 -18.06 1.05 -5.79
C SER A 91 -17.39 2.15 -4.97
N HIS A 92 -16.98 3.26 -5.59
CA HIS A 92 -16.18 4.31 -4.96
C HIS A 92 -15.08 3.74 -4.05
N SER A 93 -14.24 2.86 -4.59
CA SER A 93 -13.34 2.04 -3.79
C SER A 93 -11.92 1.97 -4.33
N ALA A 94 -11.01 1.45 -3.50
CA ALA A 94 -9.65 1.07 -3.87
C ALA A 94 -9.18 -0.14 -3.08
N ILE A 95 -8.12 -0.80 -3.58
CA ILE A 95 -7.40 -1.87 -2.87
C ILE A 95 -6.13 -1.28 -2.27
N LEU A 96 -5.92 -1.48 -0.98
CA LEU A 96 -4.74 -1.06 -0.23
C LEU A 96 -3.71 -2.19 -0.18
N GLY A 97 -2.48 -1.89 -0.57
CA GLY A 97 -1.30 -2.73 -0.35
C GLY A 97 -0.19 -1.96 0.34
N TYR A 98 0.60 -2.62 1.16
CA TYR A 98 1.71 -1.97 1.87
C TYR A 98 2.81 -2.95 2.24
N SER A 99 4.02 -2.42 2.38
CA SER A 99 5.17 -3.11 2.97
C SER A 99 5.92 -2.16 3.91
N GLY A 100 6.72 -2.71 4.81
CA GLY A 100 7.49 -1.93 5.77
C GLY A 100 8.90 -2.47 5.98
N ASP A 101 9.85 -1.57 6.05
CA ASP A 101 11.25 -1.90 6.31
C ASP A 101 11.45 -2.50 7.70
N GLY A 102 12.26 -3.56 7.77
CA GLY A 102 12.54 -4.27 9.02
C GLY A 102 13.13 -3.42 10.12
N SER A 103 13.94 -2.41 9.79
CA SER A 103 14.54 -1.50 10.77
C SER A 103 13.51 -0.63 11.51
N PHE A 104 12.31 -0.49 10.97
CA PHE A 104 11.19 0.26 11.58
C PHE A 104 10.10 -0.64 12.18
N GLU A 105 10.37 -1.96 12.27
CA GLU A 105 9.39 -2.92 12.80
C GLU A 105 9.00 -2.61 14.25
N GLY A 106 7.72 -2.81 14.58
CA GLY A 106 7.19 -2.60 15.94
C GLY A 106 7.06 -1.14 16.37
N GLN A 107 7.61 -0.20 15.61
CA GLN A 107 7.66 1.23 15.95
C GLN A 107 6.46 2.04 15.41
N GLY A 108 5.53 1.40 14.69
CA GLY A 108 4.29 2.04 14.20
C GLY A 108 4.42 2.85 12.92
N TYR A 109 5.57 2.85 12.25
CA TYR A 109 5.79 3.62 11.01
C TYR A 109 4.84 3.19 9.87
N VAL A 110 4.68 1.89 9.64
CA VAL A 110 3.73 1.38 8.62
C VAL A 110 2.31 1.81 8.94
N ARG A 111 1.90 1.76 10.22
CA ARG A 111 0.58 2.22 10.64
C ARG A 111 0.36 3.69 10.31
N GLU A 112 1.34 4.53 10.64
CA GLU A 112 1.29 5.98 10.40
C GLU A 112 1.22 6.29 8.90
N ALA A 113 2.02 5.62 8.07
CA ALA A 113 2.00 5.77 6.62
C ALA A 113 0.64 5.35 6.03
N VAL A 114 0.12 4.19 6.44
CA VAL A 114 -1.18 3.68 5.96
C VAL A 114 -2.33 4.59 6.39
N GLN A 115 -2.31 5.11 7.63
CA GLN A 115 -3.32 6.08 8.10
C GLN A 115 -3.35 7.36 7.24
N ALA A 116 -2.18 7.89 6.87
CA ALA A 116 -2.09 9.06 6.01
C ALA A 116 -2.67 8.79 4.60
N VAL A 117 -2.40 7.61 4.04
CA VAL A 117 -2.93 7.22 2.73
C VAL A 117 -4.44 6.94 2.79
N ILE A 118 -4.95 6.37 3.89
CA ILE A 118 -6.41 6.21 4.11
C ILE A 118 -7.10 7.57 4.18
N ALA A 119 -6.54 8.52 4.94
CA ALA A 119 -7.07 9.87 5.01
C ALA A 119 -7.10 10.53 3.61
N HIS A 120 -6.01 10.42 2.85
CA HIS A 120 -5.96 10.90 1.47
C HIS A 120 -7.03 10.25 0.58
N ALA A 121 -7.23 8.94 0.70
CA ALA A 121 -8.25 8.21 -0.07
C ALA A 121 -9.68 8.70 0.25
N PHE A 122 -9.97 8.97 1.51
CA PHE A 122 -11.29 9.39 1.94
C PHE A 122 -11.54 10.89 1.70
N ASP A 123 -10.56 11.74 1.99
CA ASP A 123 -10.74 13.20 1.95
C ASP A 123 -10.49 13.79 0.56
N ALA A 124 -9.38 13.40 -0.09
CA ALA A 124 -8.99 13.96 -1.39
C ALA A 124 -9.57 13.16 -2.57
N LEU A 125 -9.48 11.82 -2.54
CA LEU A 125 -10.01 10.98 -3.61
C LEU A 125 -11.51 10.69 -3.45
N ARG A 126 -12.12 11.10 -2.32
CA ARG A 126 -13.56 10.93 -2.06
C ARG A 126 -14.04 9.49 -2.17
N LEU A 127 -13.20 8.53 -1.82
CA LEU A 127 -13.58 7.12 -1.84
C LEU A 127 -14.50 6.80 -0.65
N HIS A 128 -15.45 5.89 -0.90
CA HIS A 128 -16.33 5.35 0.13
C HIS A 128 -15.70 4.17 0.87
N ARG A 129 -14.85 3.40 0.18
CA ARG A 129 -14.39 2.11 0.67
C ARG A 129 -12.94 1.81 0.30
N ILE A 130 -12.21 1.22 1.23
CA ILE A 130 -10.89 0.64 0.98
C ILE A 130 -10.93 -0.83 1.37
N THR A 131 -10.47 -1.70 0.49
CA THR A 131 -10.27 -3.13 0.78
C THR A 131 -8.81 -3.43 0.97
N ALA A 132 -8.50 -4.41 1.82
CA ALA A 132 -7.15 -4.95 2.00
C ALA A 132 -7.25 -6.44 2.30
N ASN A 133 -6.34 -7.22 1.73
CA ASN A 133 -6.35 -8.66 1.89
C ASN A 133 -5.02 -9.11 2.53
N TYR A 134 -5.06 -10.18 3.30
CA TYR A 134 -3.85 -10.75 3.88
C TYR A 134 -3.95 -12.28 3.96
N GLN A 135 -2.81 -12.98 3.86
CA GLN A 135 -2.78 -14.41 4.09
C GLN A 135 -3.12 -14.72 5.55
N PRO A 136 -3.90 -15.78 5.86
CA PRO A 136 -4.38 -16.08 7.22
C PRO A 136 -3.26 -16.18 8.26
N THR A 137 -2.07 -16.59 7.85
CA THR A 137 -0.88 -16.71 8.70
C THR A 137 -0.14 -15.39 8.92
N ASN A 138 -0.48 -14.32 8.18
CA ASN A 138 0.14 -13.00 8.35
C ASN A 138 -0.50 -12.22 9.52
N VAL A 139 -0.19 -12.66 10.74
CA VAL A 139 -0.73 -12.07 11.98
C VAL A 139 -0.35 -10.59 12.16
N ARG A 140 0.75 -10.14 11.55
CA ARG A 140 1.18 -8.74 11.59
C ARG A 140 0.23 -7.86 10.78
N SER A 141 -0.08 -8.26 9.54
CA SER A 141 -1.03 -7.56 8.68
C SER A 141 -2.44 -7.58 9.29
N ALA A 142 -2.90 -8.74 9.79
CA ALA A 142 -4.17 -8.87 10.50
C ALA A 142 -4.28 -7.90 11.68
N GLY A 143 -3.25 -7.84 12.52
CA GLY A 143 -3.18 -6.93 13.67
C GLY A 143 -3.15 -5.45 13.28
N LEU A 144 -2.46 -5.11 12.20
CA LEU A 144 -2.40 -3.74 11.69
C LEU A 144 -3.78 -3.30 11.17
N LEU A 145 -4.38 -4.08 10.26
CA LEU A 145 -5.67 -3.75 9.66
C LEU A 145 -6.77 -3.62 10.71
N ARG A 146 -6.81 -4.54 11.69
CA ARG A 146 -7.75 -4.43 12.82
C ARG A 146 -7.59 -3.13 13.61
N ARG A 147 -6.35 -2.71 13.90
CA ARG A 147 -6.08 -1.43 14.60
C ARG A 147 -6.41 -0.20 13.77
N LEU A 148 -6.48 -0.33 12.45
CA LEU A 148 -6.91 0.71 11.53
C LEU A 148 -8.44 0.73 11.31
N GLY A 149 -9.18 -0.19 11.93
CA GLY A 149 -10.64 -0.27 11.84
C GLY A 149 -11.17 -1.12 10.70
N PHE A 150 -10.31 -1.86 9.99
CA PHE A 150 -10.78 -2.80 8.96
C PHE A 150 -11.56 -3.95 9.61
N VAL A 151 -12.68 -4.30 9.00
CA VAL A 151 -13.52 -5.44 9.37
C VAL A 151 -13.34 -6.59 8.40
N VAL A 152 -13.38 -7.82 8.91
CA VAL A 152 -13.34 -9.03 8.08
C VAL A 152 -14.68 -9.22 7.39
N GLU A 153 -14.66 -9.48 6.09
CA GLU A 153 -15.85 -9.72 5.27
C GLU A 153 -15.93 -11.13 4.70
N GLY A 154 -14.79 -11.80 4.60
CA GLY A 154 -14.79 -13.12 4.01
C GLY A 154 -13.42 -13.78 4.00
N TYR A 155 -13.41 -14.96 3.39
CA TYR A 155 -12.25 -15.79 3.17
C TYR A 155 -12.27 -16.29 1.72
N ALA A 156 -11.21 -16.00 0.98
CA ALA A 156 -11.05 -16.43 -0.41
C ALA A 156 -9.98 -17.52 -0.47
N ARG A 157 -10.38 -18.73 -0.89
CA ARG A 157 -9.44 -19.81 -1.14
C ARG A 157 -8.76 -19.61 -2.48
N ASP A 158 -7.48 -20.01 -2.54
CA ASP A 158 -6.68 -20.00 -3.78
C ASP A 158 -6.74 -18.65 -4.53
N MET A 159 -6.69 -17.54 -3.79
CA MET A 159 -6.94 -16.21 -4.33
C MET A 159 -5.80 -15.68 -5.19
N LEU A 160 -4.56 -15.81 -4.72
CA LEU A 160 -3.38 -15.26 -5.41
C LEU A 160 -2.30 -16.33 -5.59
N TYR A 161 -1.75 -16.41 -6.81
CA TYR A 161 -0.59 -17.26 -7.09
C TYR A 161 0.68 -16.57 -6.60
N MET A 162 1.37 -17.19 -5.65
CA MET A 162 2.55 -16.64 -5.00
C MET A 162 3.56 -17.75 -4.76
N ARG A 163 4.76 -17.59 -5.28
CA ARG A 163 5.90 -18.50 -5.07
C ARG A 163 5.54 -19.97 -5.25
N GLY A 164 5.00 -20.29 -6.42
CA GLY A 164 4.74 -21.68 -6.84
C GLY A 164 3.42 -22.29 -6.37
N SER A 165 2.57 -21.56 -5.64
CA SER A 165 1.25 -22.05 -5.23
C SER A 165 0.22 -20.94 -5.07
N PHE A 166 -1.06 -21.28 -5.19
CA PHE A 166 -2.14 -20.38 -4.81
C PHE A 166 -2.22 -20.25 -3.29
N ARG A 167 -2.56 -19.06 -2.82
CA ARG A 167 -2.66 -18.73 -1.39
C ARG A 167 -4.03 -18.19 -1.05
N ASP A 168 -4.54 -18.66 0.08
CA ASP A 168 -5.78 -18.16 0.68
C ASP A 168 -5.58 -16.77 1.26
N HIS A 169 -6.65 -15.98 1.23
CA HIS A 169 -6.63 -14.64 1.83
C HIS A 169 -7.89 -14.37 2.65
N VAL A 170 -7.70 -13.66 3.74
CA VAL A 170 -8.77 -13.02 4.50
C VAL A 170 -9.09 -11.69 3.83
N LEU A 171 -10.34 -11.47 3.50
CA LEU A 171 -10.84 -10.26 2.86
C LEU A 171 -11.29 -9.27 3.94
N THR A 172 -10.81 -8.04 3.87
CA THR A 172 -11.19 -7.00 4.83
C THR A 172 -11.53 -5.69 4.12
N SER A 173 -12.27 -4.85 4.80
CA SER A 173 -12.59 -3.51 4.32
C SER A 173 -12.69 -2.47 5.42
N LEU A 174 -12.51 -1.22 5.02
CA LEU A 174 -12.76 -0.03 5.81
C LEU A 174 -13.68 0.90 5.00
N SER A 175 -14.82 1.26 5.56
CA SER A 175 -15.73 2.23 4.95
C SER A 175 -15.53 3.61 5.54
N ASN A 176 -15.69 4.64 4.71
CA ASN A 176 -15.68 6.04 5.12
C ASN A 176 -17.05 6.43 5.69
N PRO A 177 -17.19 6.62 7.01
CA PRO A 177 -18.48 6.95 7.61
C PRO A 177 -18.98 8.35 7.25
N SER A 178 -18.09 9.22 6.79
CA SER A 178 -18.39 10.61 6.41
C SER A 178 -18.61 10.78 4.90
N TRP A 179 -18.60 9.67 4.14
CA TRP A 179 -18.76 9.76 2.70
C TRP A 179 -20.16 10.25 2.32
N THR A 180 -20.21 11.19 1.41
CA THR A 180 -21.44 11.69 0.81
C THR A 180 -21.29 11.75 -0.71
N PRO A 181 -22.35 11.43 -1.48
CA PRO A 181 -22.31 11.60 -2.93
C PRO A 181 -21.93 13.04 -3.31
N SER A 182 -21.13 13.20 -4.35
CA SER A 182 -20.92 14.51 -4.95
C SER A 182 -22.26 15.03 -5.47
N ALA A 183 -22.56 16.30 -5.23
CA ALA A 183 -23.70 16.93 -5.89
C ALA A 183 -23.52 16.80 -7.40
N ARG A 184 -24.57 16.31 -8.10
CA ARG A 184 -24.58 16.20 -9.56
C ARG A 184 -24.67 17.58 -10.21
#